data_c3b471d4428a092541e096c388d0d1d0
#
_entry.id   c3b471d4428a092541e096c388d0d1d0
#
_cell.length_a   1.000
_cell.length_b   1.000
_cell.length_c   1.000
_cell.angle_alpha   90.00
_cell.angle_beta   90.00
_cell.angle_gamma   90.00
#
_symmetry.space_group_name_H-M   'P 1'
#
loop_
_entity.id
_entity.type
_entity.pdbx_description
1 polymer ?
#
loop_
_entity_poly.entity_id
_entity_poly.type
_entity_poly.pdbx_seq_one_letter_code
_entity_poly.pdbx_strand_id
1 'polypeptide(L)'
;SAKNGAVVDLYAQWSRDTYKITYKTNGGELADGTAKKYNVDTRTFKLKTPVRYGYTFKGWYKDKKCTRRVTQVKKGTIGNLTFYAKWQINKYKIKYDGNGATRGSMKGVSVCQYGKTYTLTKNKFKRTGYVFEGWNTKKNGKGDFYEDGEDIRNITAKNGKTVTLYAQWSKKQYTIKYVLDGGTISSENPTGYYYDTPTIQLAAAAKEGYTFKGWYTDS
;
A
#
# COMPACT_ATOMS: atom_id res chain seq x y z
N SER A 1 -62.90 -26.03 -46.24
CA SER A 1 -64.12 -25.50 -45.73
C SER A 1 -64.72 -26.42 -44.67
N ALA A 2 -64.79 -25.97 -43.43
CA ALA A 2 -65.32 -26.72 -42.30
C ALA A 2 -66.87 -26.89 -42.56
N LYS A 3 -67.37 -28.10 -42.34
CA LYS A 3 -68.82 -28.37 -42.32
C LYS A 3 -69.52 -27.52 -41.24
N ASN A 4 -70.72 -27.04 -41.53
CA ASN A 4 -71.51 -26.20 -40.64
C ASN A 4 -71.67 -26.89 -39.29
N GLY A 5 -71.16 -26.24 -38.17
CA GLY A 5 -71.15 -26.78 -36.83
C GLY A 5 -69.85 -27.49 -36.39
N ALA A 6 -68.80 -27.57 -37.22
CA ALA A 6 -67.50 -28.11 -36.82
C ALA A 6 -66.74 -27.15 -35.93
N VAL A 7 -66.27 -27.63 -34.74
CA VAL A 7 -65.34 -26.91 -33.87
C VAL A 7 -63.93 -27.13 -34.36
N VAL A 8 -63.17 -26.06 -34.50
CA VAL A 8 -61.74 -26.11 -34.84
C VAL A 8 -60.95 -25.57 -33.64
N ASP A 9 -60.17 -26.43 -33.04
CA ASP A 9 -59.26 -26.06 -31.95
C ASP A 9 -57.96 -25.47 -32.54
N LEU A 10 -57.63 -24.25 -32.14
CA LEU A 10 -56.39 -23.57 -32.50
C LEU A 10 -55.47 -23.53 -31.31
N TYR A 11 -54.27 -24.11 -31.43
CA TYR A 11 -53.24 -24.18 -30.38
C TYR A 11 -52.15 -23.13 -30.63
N ALA A 12 -52.00 -22.16 -29.71
CA ALA A 12 -50.93 -21.20 -29.72
C ALA A 12 -49.59 -21.86 -29.42
N GLN A 13 -48.60 -21.57 -30.24
CA GLN A 13 -47.21 -22.00 -29.99
C GLN A 13 -46.38 -20.77 -29.56
N TRP A 14 -45.60 -20.95 -28.51
CA TRP A 14 -44.80 -19.88 -27.89
C TRP A 14 -43.34 -20.25 -27.85
N SER A 15 -42.46 -19.32 -28.21
CA SER A 15 -41.01 -19.38 -27.95
C SER A 15 -40.61 -18.38 -26.88
N ARG A 16 -39.53 -18.69 -26.15
CA ARG A 16 -39.03 -17.80 -25.10
C ARG A 16 -38.06 -16.77 -25.66
N ASP A 17 -38.33 -15.50 -25.38
CA ASP A 17 -37.38 -14.44 -25.68
C ASP A 17 -36.18 -14.48 -24.75
N THR A 18 -34.99 -14.23 -25.29
CA THR A 18 -33.76 -14.10 -24.53
C THR A 18 -33.34 -12.64 -24.49
N TYR A 19 -33.17 -12.12 -23.29
CA TYR A 19 -32.81 -10.73 -23.07
C TYR A 19 -31.35 -10.60 -22.66
N LYS A 20 -30.67 -9.52 -23.09
CA LYS A 20 -29.27 -9.21 -22.79
C LYS A 20 -29.13 -8.40 -21.50
N ILE A 21 -28.07 -8.68 -20.72
CA ILE A 21 -27.64 -7.83 -19.62
C ILE A 21 -26.33 -7.16 -20.01
N THR A 22 -26.32 -5.84 -20.03
CA THR A 22 -25.13 -5.01 -20.28
C THR A 22 -24.62 -4.43 -18.96
N TYR A 23 -23.35 -4.65 -18.66
CA TYR A 23 -22.70 -4.12 -17.46
C TYR A 23 -21.75 -2.98 -17.84
N LYS A 24 -22.02 -1.77 -17.38
CA LYS A 24 -21.11 -0.61 -17.45
C LYS A 24 -20.27 -0.59 -16.17
N THR A 25 -19.14 -1.27 -16.22
CA THR A 25 -18.29 -1.50 -15.02
C THR A 25 -17.53 -0.27 -14.56
N ASN A 26 -17.45 0.78 -15.40
CA ASN A 26 -16.75 2.04 -15.07
C ASN A 26 -15.30 1.79 -14.59
N GLY A 27 -14.58 0.95 -15.35
CA GLY A 27 -13.16 0.62 -15.08
C GLY A 27 -12.95 -0.54 -14.11
N GLY A 28 -14.02 -1.28 -13.75
CA GLY A 28 -13.90 -2.54 -13.03
C GLY A 28 -13.98 -3.76 -13.95
N GLU A 29 -13.67 -4.92 -13.42
CA GLU A 29 -13.75 -6.22 -14.07
C GLU A 29 -14.92 -7.01 -13.51
N LEU A 30 -15.69 -7.70 -14.37
CA LEU A 30 -16.78 -8.56 -13.96
C LEU A 30 -16.23 -9.83 -13.31
N ALA A 31 -16.89 -10.27 -12.25
CA ALA A 31 -16.60 -11.57 -11.68
C ALA A 31 -16.97 -12.70 -12.64
N ASP A 32 -16.22 -13.79 -12.58
CA ASP A 32 -16.47 -14.99 -13.38
C ASP A 32 -17.89 -15.52 -13.18
N GLY A 33 -18.47 -16.03 -14.27
CA GLY A 33 -19.84 -16.53 -14.27
C GLY A 33 -20.91 -15.45 -14.02
N THR A 34 -20.61 -14.16 -14.32
CA THR A 34 -21.61 -13.10 -14.33
C THR A 34 -22.59 -13.35 -15.48
N ALA A 35 -23.91 -13.43 -15.19
CA ALA A 35 -24.95 -13.68 -16.18
C ALA A 35 -25.05 -12.52 -17.19
N LYS A 36 -24.91 -12.83 -18.47
CA LYS A 36 -24.99 -11.83 -19.57
C LYS A 36 -26.31 -11.92 -20.34
N LYS A 37 -27.10 -12.99 -20.13
CA LYS A 37 -28.39 -13.23 -20.75
C LYS A 37 -29.37 -13.84 -19.74
N TYR A 38 -30.66 -13.70 -19.96
CA TYR A 38 -31.73 -14.31 -19.17
C TYR A 38 -33.04 -14.33 -20.00
N ASN A 39 -34.04 -15.05 -19.51
CA ASN A 39 -35.40 -15.07 -20.03
C ASN A 39 -36.42 -14.96 -18.90
N VAL A 40 -37.70 -14.94 -19.20
CA VAL A 40 -38.80 -14.80 -18.24
C VAL A 40 -38.82 -15.89 -17.16
N ASP A 41 -38.35 -17.11 -17.49
CA ASP A 41 -38.33 -18.27 -16.59
C ASP A 41 -37.05 -18.37 -15.76
N THR A 42 -36.04 -17.56 -16.10
CA THR A 42 -34.78 -17.57 -15.35
C THR A 42 -35.06 -17.29 -13.87
N ARG A 43 -34.61 -18.19 -12.97
CA ARG A 43 -34.76 -18.01 -11.52
C ARG A 43 -34.15 -16.70 -11.07
N THR A 44 -34.73 -16.07 -10.03
CA THR A 44 -34.16 -14.87 -9.42
C THR A 44 -32.70 -15.11 -9.05
N PHE A 45 -31.82 -14.24 -9.48
CA PHE A 45 -30.39 -14.31 -9.18
C PHE A 45 -29.83 -12.96 -8.74
N LYS A 46 -28.86 -13.01 -7.81
CA LYS A 46 -28.14 -11.83 -7.34
C LYS A 46 -27.09 -11.40 -8.36
N LEU A 47 -26.91 -10.09 -8.51
CA LEU A 47 -25.85 -9.53 -9.34
C LEU A 47 -24.50 -9.72 -8.65
N LYS A 48 -23.54 -10.28 -9.36
CA LYS A 48 -22.18 -10.51 -8.81
C LYS A 48 -21.45 -9.19 -8.62
N THR A 49 -20.61 -9.12 -7.60
CA THR A 49 -19.75 -7.96 -7.30
C THR A 49 -18.55 -7.93 -8.25
N PRO A 50 -18.35 -6.86 -9.00
CA PRO A 50 -17.18 -6.68 -9.84
C PRO A 50 -15.98 -6.25 -8.98
N VAL A 51 -14.76 -6.32 -9.54
CA VAL A 51 -13.53 -5.91 -8.87
C VAL A 51 -12.92 -4.70 -9.57
N ARG A 52 -12.41 -3.75 -8.80
CA ARG A 52 -11.60 -2.63 -9.29
C ARG A 52 -10.53 -2.32 -8.26
N TYR A 53 -9.27 -2.50 -8.65
CA TYR A 53 -8.14 -2.29 -7.75
C TYR A 53 -8.08 -0.84 -7.25
N GLY A 54 -7.94 -0.64 -5.96
CA GLY A 54 -7.93 0.67 -5.32
C GLY A 54 -9.29 1.32 -5.12
N TYR A 55 -10.39 0.59 -5.39
CA TYR A 55 -11.76 1.08 -5.22
C TYR A 55 -12.62 0.08 -4.45
N THR A 56 -13.62 0.61 -3.76
CA THR A 56 -14.67 -0.16 -3.09
C THR A 56 -15.95 -0.10 -3.91
N PHE A 57 -16.50 -1.26 -4.25
CA PHE A 57 -17.80 -1.35 -4.95
C PHE A 57 -18.94 -0.89 -4.05
N LYS A 58 -19.78 0.03 -4.55
CA LYS A 58 -20.94 0.58 -3.83
C LYS A 58 -22.27 0.04 -4.31
N GLY A 59 -22.29 -0.70 -5.42
CA GLY A 59 -23.49 -1.35 -5.93
C GLY A 59 -23.67 -1.18 -7.43
N TRP A 60 -24.62 -1.96 -7.95
CA TRP A 60 -25.15 -1.80 -9.29
C TRP A 60 -26.34 -0.88 -9.29
N TYR A 61 -26.52 -0.10 -10.36
CA TYR A 61 -27.59 0.86 -10.54
C TYR A 61 -28.20 0.73 -11.93
N LYS A 62 -29.50 1.04 -12.06
CA LYS A 62 -30.26 1.01 -13.32
C LYS A 62 -30.03 2.26 -14.19
N ASP A 63 -29.34 3.27 -13.67
CA ASP A 63 -29.12 4.56 -14.34
C ASP A 63 -27.66 5.04 -14.16
N LYS A 64 -27.16 5.83 -15.12
CA LYS A 64 -25.81 6.38 -15.15
C LYS A 64 -25.51 7.32 -13.97
N LYS A 65 -26.55 7.98 -13.40
CA LYS A 65 -26.42 8.86 -12.22
C LYS A 65 -26.30 8.08 -10.92
N CYS A 66 -26.45 6.74 -10.98
CA CYS A 66 -26.37 5.83 -9.82
C CYS A 66 -27.35 6.24 -8.69
N THR A 67 -28.61 6.48 -9.02
CA THR A 67 -29.69 6.82 -8.09
C THR A 67 -30.57 5.60 -7.77
N ARG A 68 -30.84 4.73 -8.75
CA ARG A 68 -31.73 3.56 -8.61
C ARG A 68 -30.92 2.28 -8.44
N ARG A 69 -30.60 1.95 -7.18
CA ARG A 69 -29.83 0.75 -6.83
C ARG A 69 -30.57 -0.53 -7.18
N VAL A 70 -29.83 -1.56 -7.62
CA VAL A 70 -30.33 -2.91 -7.90
C VAL A 70 -29.36 -3.96 -7.36
N THR A 71 -29.90 -5.07 -6.86
CA THR A 71 -29.07 -6.15 -6.26
C THR A 71 -29.31 -7.50 -6.95
N GLN A 72 -30.42 -7.64 -7.66
CA GLN A 72 -30.84 -8.91 -8.28
C GLN A 72 -31.71 -8.67 -9.51
N VAL A 73 -31.78 -9.67 -10.39
CA VAL A 73 -32.78 -9.80 -11.44
C VAL A 73 -33.82 -10.81 -10.97
N LYS A 74 -35.08 -10.39 -10.94
CA LYS A 74 -36.20 -11.24 -10.47
C LYS A 74 -36.71 -12.14 -11.61
N LYS A 75 -37.19 -13.34 -11.30
CA LYS A 75 -37.97 -14.15 -12.24
C LYS A 75 -39.15 -13.33 -12.78
N GLY A 76 -39.49 -13.51 -14.04
CA GLY A 76 -40.54 -12.75 -14.69
C GLY A 76 -40.08 -11.38 -15.25
N THR A 77 -38.83 -10.99 -15.06
CA THR A 77 -38.29 -9.76 -15.67
C THR A 77 -38.23 -9.95 -17.18
N ILE A 78 -38.65 -8.94 -17.95
CA ILE A 78 -38.60 -8.89 -19.41
C ILE A 78 -37.79 -7.70 -19.90
N GLY A 79 -37.26 -7.76 -21.14
CA GLY A 79 -36.51 -6.68 -21.80
C GLY A 79 -35.01 -6.68 -21.49
N ASN A 80 -34.24 -5.95 -22.29
CA ASN A 80 -32.79 -5.82 -22.07
C ASN A 80 -32.50 -4.93 -20.87
N LEU A 81 -31.48 -5.31 -20.09
CA LEU A 81 -31.08 -4.60 -18.89
C LEU A 81 -29.69 -3.97 -19.04
N THR A 82 -29.53 -2.78 -18.49
CA THR A 82 -28.21 -2.13 -18.37
C THR A 82 -27.97 -1.75 -16.91
N PHE A 83 -26.82 -2.17 -16.38
CA PHE A 83 -26.40 -1.87 -15.02
C PHE A 83 -25.10 -1.07 -15.00
N TYR A 84 -25.01 -0.08 -14.12
CA TYR A 84 -23.88 0.81 -13.93
C TYR A 84 -23.24 0.57 -12.58
N ALA A 85 -21.93 0.28 -12.57
CA ALA A 85 -21.17 0.12 -11.33
C ALA A 85 -20.88 1.48 -10.71
N LYS A 86 -21.13 1.60 -9.40
CA LYS A 86 -20.71 2.74 -8.58
C LYS A 86 -19.51 2.34 -7.74
N TRP A 87 -18.46 3.20 -7.73
CA TRP A 87 -17.22 2.99 -7.03
C TRP A 87 -16.93 4.13 -6.06
N GLN A 88 -16.28 3.80 -4.97
CA GLN A 88 -15.65 4.76 -4.06
C GLN A 88 -14.14 4.53 -4.10
N ILE A 89 -13.37 5.60 -4.30
CA ILE A 89 -11.90 5.53 -4.23
C ILE A 89 -11.49 5.17 -2.80
N ASN A 90 -10.60 4.20 -2.65
CA ASN A 90 -10.11 3.76 -1.36
C ASN A 90 -9.17 4.82 -0.77
N LYS A 91 -9.19 4.91 0.56
CA LYS A 91 -8.34 5.79 1.34
C LYS A 91 -7.56 4.96 2.35
N TYR A 92 -6.34 5.39 2.66
CA TYR A 92 -5.47 4.76 3.64
C TYR A 92 -4.77 5.83 4.49
N LYS A 93 -4.06 5.40 5.53
CA LYS A 93 -3.30 6.28 6.44
C LYS A 93 -1.85 5.85 6.46
N ILE A 94 -0.94 6.78 6.74
CA ILE A 94 0.46 6.51 6.99
C ILE A 94 0.75 6.87 8.44
N LYS A 95 1.44 6.00 9.15
CA LYS A 95 1.97 6.21 10.49
C LYS A 95 3.49 6.05 10.43
N TYR A 96 4.21 6.91 11.11
CA TYR A 96 5.66 6.79 11.28
C TYR A 96 5.99 6.16 12.63
N ASP A 97 6.96 5.26 12.64
CA ASP A 97 7.51 4.62 13.84
C ASP A 97 9.02 4.81 13.84
N GLY A 98 9.54 5.38 14.91
CA GLY A 98 10.96 5.72 15.03
C GLY A 98 11.89 4.50 15.15
N ASN A 99 11.35 3.28 15.35
CA ASN A 99 12.09 2.02 15.35
C ASN A 99 13.39 2.07 16.14
N GLY A 100 13.29 2.38 17.43
CA GLY A 100 14.44 2.53 18.33
C GLY A 100 15.01 3.96 18.40
N ALA A 101 14.29 4.95 17.86
CA ALA A 101 14.63 6.35 18.04
C ALA A 101 14.69 6.73 19.54
N THR A 102 15.69 7.53 19.91
CA THR A 102 15.88 8.02 21.29
C THR A 102 15.18 9.35 21.54
N ARG A 103 14.87 10.11 20.47
CA ARG A 103 14.20 11.42 20.53
C ARG A 103 13.38 11.68 19.25
N GLY A 104 12.50 12.66 19.34
CA GLY A 104 11.68 13.14 18.24
C GLY A 104 10.33 12.44 18.17
N SER A 105 9.41 13.03 17.42
CA SER A 105 8.09 12.48 17.12
C SER A 105 7.62 12.96 15.76
N MET A 106 6.75 12.19 15.10
CA MET A 106 6.19 12.55 13.82
C MET A 106 4.69 12.27 13.79
N LYS A 107 3.94 13.21 13.22
CA LYS A 107 2.54 12.97 12.85
C LYS A 107 2.49 12.20 11.53
N GLY A 108 1.65 11.20 11.46
CA GLY A 108 1.38 10.48 10.23
C GLY A 108 0.49 11.27 9.27
N VAL A 109 0.38 10.80 8.03
CA VAL A 109 -0.57 11.34 7.04
C VAL A 109 -1.93 10.69 7.29
N SER A 110 -2.89 11.50 7.74
CA SER A 110 -4.19 11.00 8.20
C SER A 110 -5.06 10.41 7.10
N VAL A 111 -4.95 10.91 5.86
CA VAL A 111 -5.75 10.48 4.73
C VAL A 111 -4.95 10.56 3.44
N CYS A 112 -4.58 9.40 2.90
CA CYS A 112 -4.07 9.25 1.54
C CYS A 112 -5.17 8.64 0.67
N GLN A 113 -5.38 9.16 -0.53
CA GLN A 113 -6.35 8.64 -1.50
C GLN A 113 -5.61 7.82 -2.55
N TYR A 114 -6.11 6.62 -2.84
CA TYR A 114 -5.58 5.80 -3.93
C TYR A 114 -5.54 6.58 -5.25
N GLY A 115 -4.47 6.44 -6.02
CA GLY A 115 -4.28 7.16 -7.28
C GLY A 115 -3.68 8.56 -7.17
N LYS A 116 -3.52 9.12 -5.95
CA LYS A 116 -2.85 10.40 -5.69
C LYS A 116 -1.43 10.20 -5.17
N THR A 117 -0.54 11.11 -5.53
CA THR A 117 0.83 11.21 -5.00
C THR A 117 0.83 12.02 -3.70
N TYR A 118 1.67 11.61 -2.76
CA TYR A 118 1.91 12.28 -1.48
C TYR A 118 3.38 12.25 -1.15
N THR A 119 3.95 13.37 -0.76
CA THR A 119 5.33 13.44 -0.27
C THR A 119 5.40 12.98 1.18
N LEU A 120 6.28 12.05 1.51
CA LEU A 120 6.54 11.62 2.88
C LEU A 120 7.09 12.79 3.69
N THR A 121 6.65 12.90 4.94
CA THR A 121 7.19 13.90 5.87
C THR A 121 8.63 13.55 6.20
N LYS A 122 9.55 14.50 6.03
CA LYS A 122 10.97 14.34 6.38
C LYS A 122 11.14 13.92 7.83
N ASN A 123 12.10 13.03 8.05
CA ASN A 123 12.38 12.43 9.35
C ASN A 123 12.67 13.50 10.44
N LYS A 124 12.04 13.34 11.59
CA LYS A 124 12.26 14.13 12.80
C LYS A 124 12.73 13.27 13.99
N PHE A 125 12.83 11.96 13.80
CA PHE A 125 13.39 11.08 14.81
C PHE A 125 14.92 11.20 14.84
N LYS A 126 15.49 10.96 15.98
CA LYS A 126 16.94 10.85 16.21
C LYS A 126 17.22 9.59 17.00
N ARG A 127 18.31 8.92 16.67
CA ARG A 127 18.81 7.76 17.41
C ARG A 127 20.28 7.97 17.71
N THR A 128 20.63 8.03 18.99
CA THR A 128 22.02 8.26 19.44
C THR A 128 22.94 7.20 18.88
N GLY A 129 24.03 7.60 18.24
CA GLY A 129 25.01 6.68 17.64
C GLY A 129 24.60 6.08 16.29
N TYR A 130 23.51 6.56 15.67
CA TYR A 130 23.00 6.04 14.39
C TYR A 130 22.71 7.15 13.40
N VAL A 131 22.74 6.79 12.12
CA VAL A 131 22.33 7.61 10.97
C VAL A 131 21.01 7.06 10.46
N PHE A 132 20.10 7.97 10.11
CA PHE A 132 18.83 7.60 9.49
C PHE A 132 19.05 7.31 8.00
N GLU A 133 18.58 6.14 7.54
CA GLU A 133 18.77 5.67 6.17
C GLU A 133 17.50 5.84 5.32
N GLY A 134 16.31 5.82 5.94
CA GLY A 134 15.04 5.88 5.24
C GLY A 134 13.95 5.14 5.99
N TRP A 135 12.87 4.89 5.29
CA TRP A 135 11.65 4.26 5.80
C TRP A 135 11.46 2.86 5.23
N ASN A 136 10.88 1.95 5.99
CA ASN A 136 10.51 0.63 5.50
C ASN A 136 9.13 0.20 6.00
N THR A 137 8.38 -0.55 5.19
CA THR A 137 7.06 -1.08 5.57
C THR A 137 7.14 -2.20 6.62
N LYS A 138 8.34 -2.73 6.88
CA LYS A 138 8.61 -3.72 7.94
C LYS A 138 9.71 -3.22 8.87
N LYS A 139 9.53 -3.48 10.17
CA LYS A 139 10.46 -3.08 11.22
C LYS A 139 11.89 -3.59 11.00
N ASN A 140 12.04 -4.77 10.42
CA ASN A 140 13.33 -5.43 10.15
C ASN A 140 13.98 -5.04 8.81
N GLY A 141 13.44 -4.03 8.10
CA GLY A 141 13.96 -3.56 6.83
C GLY A 141 13.70 -4.46 5.61
N LYS A 142 12.97 -5.59 5.76
CA LYS A 142 12.70 -6.55 4.68
C LYS A 142 11.39 -6.29 3.93
N GLY A 143 10.83 -5.11 4.03
CA GLY A 143 9.66 -4.65 3.28
C GLY A 143 10.04 -3.69 2.16
N ASP A 144 9.05 -2.88 1.72
CA ASP A 144 9.29 -1.82 0.74
C ASP A 144 10.03 -0.68 1.43
N PHE A 145 11.10 -0.20 0.78
CA PHE A 145 11.93 0.91 1.25
C PHE A 145 11.49 2.21 0.58
N TYR A 146 11.59 3.32 1.31
CA TYR A 146 11.32 4.67 0.85
C TYR A 146 12.37 5.63 1.40
N GLU A 147 12.82 6.55 0.57
CA GLU A 147 13.74 7.61 0.96
C GLU A 147 13.07 8.67 1.83
N ASP A 148 13.88 9.49 2.50
CA ASP A 148 13.37 10.60 3.32
C ASP A 148 12.76 11.71 2.47
N GLY A 149 11.47 11.95 2.64
CA GLY A 149 10.73 12.92 1.84
C GLY A 149 10.34 12.44 0.44
N GLU A 150 10.42 11.15 0.17
CA GLU A 150 10.03 10.55 -1.12
C GLU A 150 8.56 10.79 -1.46
N ASP A 151 8.30 10.97 -2.75
CA ASP A 151 6.95 11.00 -3.30
C ASP A 151 6.41 9.59 -3.49
N ILE A 152 5.36 9.27 -2.74
CA ILE A 152 4.73 7.96 -2.74
C ILE A 152 3.38 7.96 -3.44
N ARG A 153 3.05 6.83 -4.04
CA ARG A 153 1.74 6.61 -4.65
C ARG A 153 1.28 5.18 -4.41
N ASN A 154 0.03 5.00 -3.95
CA ASN A 154 -0.61 3.68 -3.86
C ASN A 154 0.12 2.65 -2.99
N ILE A 155 0.69 3.05 -1.84
CA ILE A 155 1.34 2.10 -0.91
C ILE A 155 0.43 0.92 -0.56
N THR A 156 -0.89 1.13 -0.56
CA THR A 156 -1.89 0.07 -0.40
C THR A 156 -3.17 0.40 -1.14
N ALA A 157 -3.81 -0.63 -1.69
CA ALA A 157 -5.15 -0.53 -2.27
C ALA A 157 -6.28 -0.77 -1.23
N LYS A 158 -5.96 -1.18 0.00
CA LYS A 158 -6.95 -1.56 1.02
C LYS A 158 -7.56 -0.32 1.67
N ASN A 159 -8.91 -0.20 1.57
CA ASN A 159 -9.63 0.92 2.18
C ASN A 159 -9.53 0.91 3.72
N GLY A 160 -9.25 2.06 4.31
CA GLY A 160 -9.12 2.24 5.76
C GLY A 160 -7.82 1.70 6.37
N LYS A 161 -6.93 1.09 5.59
CA LYS A 161 -5.67 0.53 6.09
C LYS A 161 -4.76 1.65 6.62
N THR A 162 -4.14 1.41 7.77
CA THR A 162 -2.96 2.17 8.22
C THR A 162 -1.71 1.40 7.84
N VAL A 163 -0.82 2.06 7.10
CA VAL A 163 0.53 1.56 6.79
C VAL A 163 1.50 2.23 7.76
N THR A 164 2.25 1.45 8.50
CA THR A 164 3.32 1.96 9.36
C THR A 164 4.63 1.93 8.59
N LEU A 165 5.31 3.06 8.56
CA LEU A 165 6.67 3.22 8.04
C LEU A 165 7.63 3.27 9.21
N TYR A 166 8.54 2.32 9.27
CA TYR A 166 9.54 2.15 10.32
C TYR A 166 10.85 2.78 9.89
N ALA A 167 11.40 3.66 10.71
CA ALA A 167 12.72 4.22 10.48
C ALA A 167 13.78 3.12 10.40
N GLN A 168 14.66 3.22 9.41
CA GLN A 168 15.83 2.36 9.26
C GLN A 168 17.07 3.14 9.67
N TRP A 169 17.98 2.48 10.37
CA TRP A 169 19.14 3.08 10.97
C TRP A 169 20.39 2.27 10.70
N SER A 170 21.48 2.94 10.34
CA SER A 170 22.84 2.38 10.33
C SER A 170 23.66 2.91 11.52
N LYS A 171 24.63 2.13 12.01
CA LYS A 171 25.54 2.60 13.04
C LYS A 171 26.43 3.72 12.50
N LYS A 172 26.51 4.84 13.22
CA LYS A 172 27.42 5.93 12.90
C LYS A 172 28.82 5.55 13.31
N GLN A 173 29.73 5.51 12.35
CA GLN A 173 31.14 5.36 12.62
C GLN A 173 31.76 6.72 12.98
N TYR A 174 32.54 6.76 14.03
CA TYR A 174 33.36 7.90 14.46
C TYR A 174 34.79 7.60 14.12
N THR A 175 35.54 8.63 13.70
CA THR A 175 36.98 8.51 13.32
C THR A 175 37.84 8.94 14.50
N ILE A 176 38.94 8.22 14.74
CA ILE A 176 40.02 8.62 15.63
C ILE A 176 41.16 9.09 14.74
N LYS A 177 41.61 10.33 14.94
CA LYS A 177 42.77 10.88 14.29
C LYS A 177 43.91 11.00 15.31
N TYR A 178 45.02 10.36 15.04
CA TYR A 178 46.22 10.43 15.90
C TYR A 178 47.15 11.51 15.33
N VAL A 179 47.55 12.45 16.20
CA VAL A 179 48.57 13.45 15.88
C VAL A 179 49.86 13.01 16.54
N LEU A 180 50.85 12.58 15.78
CA LEU A 180 52.02 11.85 16.27
C LEU A 180 53.26 12.72 16.41
N ASP A 181 53.25 13.92 15.88
CA ASP A 181 54.32 14.91 15.98
C ASP A 181 55.73 14.32 15.67
N GLY A 182 55.77 13.57 14.54
CA GLY A 182 56.99 12.85 14.10
C GLY A 182 57.17 11.46 14.71
N GLY A 183 56.27 10.98 15.54
CA GLY A 183 56.26 9.60 16.04
C GLY A 183 55.57 8.61 15.09
N THR A 184 55.53 7.34 15.50
CA THR A 184 54.84 6.23 14.84
C THR A 184 53.77 5.66 15.73
N ILE A 185 52.70 5.15 15.16
CA ILE A 185 51.58 4.54 15.88
C ILE A 185 51.63 3.02 15.74
N SER A 186 51.23 2.31 16.78
CA SER A 186 50.96 0.88 16.69
C SER A 186 49.74 0.57 15.80
N SER A 187 49.83 -0.45 14.96
CA SER A 187 48.71 -0.96 14.15
C SER A 187 47.55 -1.51 15.00
N GLU A 188 47.74 -1.73 16.28
CA GLU A 188 46.70 -2.13 17.23
C GLU A 188 45.73 -1.00 17.58
N ASN A 189 46.14 0.27 17.36
CA ASN A 189 45.29 1.41 17.63
C ASN A 189 44.19 1.56 16.54
N PRO A 190 42.90 1.54 16.92
CA PRO A 190 41.81 1.65 15.96
C PRO A 190 41.72 3.05 15.38
N THR A 191 41.38 3.15 14.08
CA THR A 191 41.16 4.43 13.41
C THR A 191 39.69 4.89 13.46
N GLY A 192 38.81 4.08 14.08
CA GLY A 192 37.39 4.42 14.22
C GLY A 192 36.70 3.58 15.29
N TYR A 193 35.54 4.06 15.71
CA TYR A 193 34.69 3.38 16.68
C TYR A 193 33.22 3.68 16.45
N TYR A 194 32.32 2.92 17.10
CA TYR A 194 30.89 3.13 17.14
C TYR A 194 30.45 3.59 18.54
N TYR A 195 29.24 4.15 18.64
CA TYR A 195 28.70 4.60 19.92
C TYR A 195 28.68 3.51 21.01
N ASP A 196 28.46 2.27 20.61
CA ASP A 196 28.38 1.09 21.47
C ASP A 196 29.69 0.27 21.50
N THR A 197 30.79 0.83 20.97
CA THR A 197 32.12 0.19 21.10
C THR A 197 32.53 0.16 22.55
N PRO A 198 32.94 -1.01 23.08
CA PRO A 198 33.51 -1.10 24.41
C PRO A 198 34.70 -0.16 24.60
N THR A 199 35.11 0.05 25.87
CA THR A 199 36.32 0.85 26.18
C THR A 199 37.51 0.37 25.36
N ILE A 200 38.13 1.27 24.62
CA ILE A 200 39.29 1.02 23.79
C ILE A 200 40.53 1.33 24.63
N GLN A 201 41.44 0.35 24.78
CA GLN A 201 42.77 0.57 25.33
C GLN A 201 43.67 0.98 24.17
N LEU A 202 44.25 2.19 24.23
CA LEU A 202 45.13 2.69 23.19
C LEU A 202 46.58 2.27 23.52
N ALA A 203 47.25 1.65 22.56
CA ALA A 203 48.65 1.35 22.63
C ALA A 203 49.49 2.65 22.54
N ALA A 204 50.66 2.66 23.20
CA ALA A 204 51.59 3.77 23.19
C ALA A 204 52.11 4.05 21.77
N ALA A 205 52.37 5.32 21.44
CA ALA A 205 53.13 5.72 20.27
C ALA A 205 54.65 5.61 20.53
N ALA A 206 55.43 5.44 19.49
CA ALA A 206 56.87 5.41 19.55
C ALA A 206 57.50 6.63 18.81
N LYS A 207 58.53 7.21 19.42
CA LYS A 207 59.33 8.23 18.78
C LYS A 207 60.76 8.08 19.26
N GLU A 208 61.75 7.95 18.34
CA GLU A 208 63.13 7.73 18.69
C GLU A 208 63.67 8.89 19.55
N GLY A 209 64.32 8.56 20.65
CA GLY A 209 64.87 9.54 21.62
C GLY A 209 63.83 10.17 22.56
N TYR A 210 62.57 9.73 22.52
CA TYR A 210 61.50 10.28 23.40
C TYR A 210 60.79 9.20 24.20
N THR A 211 60.28 9.57 25.38
CA THR A 211 59.41 8.73 26.18
C THR A 211 57.97 9.14 26.01
N PHE A 212 57.08 8.21 25.59
CA PHE A 212 55.64 8.45 25.46
C PHE A 212 55.00 8.75 26.83
N LYS A 213 54.30 9.85 26.95
CA LYS A 213 53.63 10.27 28.17
C LYS A 213 52.12 10.01 28.24
N GLY A 214 51.52 9.73 27.08
CA GLY A 214 50.08 9.45 26.98
C GLY A 214 49.43 10.10 25.76
N TRP A 215 48.20 9.71 25.53
CA TRP A 215 47.29 10.35 24.56
C TRP A 215 46.48 11.43 25.26
N TYR A 216 46.35 12.58 24.64
CA TYR A 216 45.58 13.74 25.12
C TYR A 216 44.61 14.20 24.04
N THR A 217 43.44 14.74 24.45
CA THR A 217 42.44 15.29 23.53
C THR A 217 42.69 16.75 23.18
N ASP A 218 43.53 17.44 23.95
CA ASP A 218 43.87 18.86 23.81
C ASP A 218 45.36 18.98 23.56
N SER A 219 45.76 19.96 22.74
CA SER A 219 47.13 20.33 22.40
C SER A 219 47.65 21.44 23.31
#